data_3384e33bca6cc05455a23e8572e05ec5
#
_entry.id   3384e33bca6cc05455a23e8572e05ec5
#
_cell.length_a   1.000
_cell.length_b   1.000
_cell.length_c   1.000
_cell.angle_alpha   90.00
_cell.angle_beta   90.00
_cell.angle_gamma   90.00
#
_symmetry.space_group_name_H-M   'P 1'
#
loop_
_entity.id
_entity.type
_entity.pdbx_description
1 polymer ?
#
loop_
_entity_poly.entity_id
_entity_poly.type
_entity_poly.pdbx_seq_one_letter_code
_entity_poly.pdbx_strand_id
1 'polypeptide(L)'
;MQHNGSETTRTALVVVAHHRTDSLTAHTARRTTAQLESAGYRVDLLDLESEGFDPRMTVADQPDWGNRDKEYSEQVHAHMRRVLAAEVVVAVFPVYWQGLPALLKGWIDRVWNYGFAYGRSKPRLAGKRMLWLGLAGATSDDPIIEGMQRVLETALNEGIAYYCGFTYSAVGLLPDAEERPQRLDAAGNLLVGDAVTGAEREAQYAEFDRRAAESVQKFLAAEAVAA
;
A
#
# COMPACT_ATOMS: atom_id res chain seq x y z
N MET A 1 -8.78 -42.07 -13.54
CA MET A 1 -8.74 -41.29 -12.30
C MET A 1 -8.30 -39.88 -12.67
N GLN A 2 -9.27 -38.95 -12.77
CA GLN A 2 -8.98 -37.54 -13.04
C GLN A 2 -8.57 -36.91 -11.71
N HIS A 3 -7.33 -36.43 -11.61
CA HIS A 3 -6.91 -35.58 -10.52
C HIS A 3 -7.60 -34.22 -10.70
N ASN A 4 -8.68 -34.00 -9.97
CA ASN A 4 -9.21 -32.68 -9.71
C ASN A 4 -8.22 -31.98 -8.74
N GLY A 5 -7.19 -31.36 -9.28
CA GLY A 5 -6.43 -30.37 -8.54
C GLY A 5 -7.36 -29.19 -8.27
N SER A 6 -7.80 -28.99 -7.04
CA SER A 6 -8.42 -27.73 -6.64
C SER A 6 -7.34 -26.65 -6.83
N GLU A 7 -7.42 -25.86 -7.91
CA GLU A 7 -6.65 -24.61 -8.00
C GLU A 7 -6.97 -23.78 -6.78
N THR A 8 -6.02 -23.69 -5.86
CA THR A 8 -6.11 -22.77 -4.74
C THR A 8 -6.17 -21.37 -5.31
N THR A 9 -7.32 -20.73 -5.22
CA THR A 9 -7.54 -19.37 -5.73
C THR A 9 -6.60 -18.43 -5.00
N ARG A 10 -5.60 -17.90 -5.67
CA ARG A 10 -4.68 -16.89 -5.13
C ARG A 10 -5.47 -15.64 -4.73
N THR A 11 -5.20 -15.09 -3.56
CA THR A 11 -5.94 -13.92 -3.05
C THR A 11 -4.99 -12.75 -2.80
N ALA A 12 -5.38 -11.56 -3.24
CA ALA A 12 -4.70 -10.31 -2.94
C ALA A 12 -5.63 -9.38 -2.14
N LEU A 13 -5.06 -8.61 -1.21
CA LEU A 13 -5.73 -7.52 -0.51
C LEU A 13 -5.17 -6.19 -1.03
N VAL A 14 -6.02 -5.33 -1.57
CA VAL A 14 -5.66 -3.96 -1.95
C VAL A 14 -6.25 -3.01 -0.91
N VAL A 15 -5.39 -2.30 -0.19
CA VAL A 15 -5.76 -1.33 0.85
C VAL A 15 -5.63 0.07 0.30
N VAL A 16 -6.72 0.84 0.32
CA VAL A 16 -6.75 2.25 -0.11
C VAL A 16 -6.81 3.16 1.09
N ALA A 17 -5.91 4.12 1.17
CA ALA A 17 -5.90 5.11 2.24
C ALA A 17 -5.93 6.53 1.70
N HIS A 18 -7.11 7.05 1.43
CA HIS A 18 -7.34 8.43 1.02
C HIS A 18 -8.68 8.92 1.55
N HIS A 19 -8.75 10.19 1.97
CA HIS A 19 -9.96 10.81 2.51
C HIS A 19 -11.06 11.11 1.46
N ARG A 20 -10.80 10.82 0.18
CA ARG A 20 -11.77 10.98 -0.92
C ARG A 20 -11.78 9.72 -1.77
N THR A 21 -12.96 9.22 -2.07
CA THR A 21 -13.17 8.01 -2.89
C THR A 21 -13.06 8.26 -4.39
N ASP A 22 -13.05 9.54 -4.81
CA ASP A 22 -12.90 10.01 -6.20
C ASP A 22 -11.49 10.54 -6.52
N SER A 23 -10.51 10.28 -5.63
CA SER A 23 -9.13 10.73 -5.79
C SER A 23 -8.34 9.90 -6.82
N LEU A 24 -7.21 10.46 -7.29
CA LEU A 24 -6.23 9.72 -8.10
C LEU A 24 -5.73 8.46 -7.36
N THR A 25 -5.56 8.52 -6.03
CA THR A 25 -5.21 7.35 -5.21
C THR A 25 -6.26 6.25 -5.32
N ALA A 26 -7.54 6.58 -5.20
CA ALA A 26 -8.63 5.62 -5.35
C ALA A 26 -8.74 5.08 -6.79
N HIS A 27 -8.49 5.93 -7.80
CA HIS A 27 -8.38 5.50 -9.20
C HIS A 27 -7.25 4.49 -9.38
N THR A 28 -6.04 4.81 -8.90
CA THR A 28 -4.87 3.93 -8.97
C THR A 28 -5.12 2.58 -8.30
N ALA A 29 -5.82 2.57 -7.15
CA ALA A 29 -6.18 1.34 -6.46
C ALA A 29 -7.13 0.46 -7.29
N ARG A 30 -8.15 1.05 -7.93
CA ARG A 30 -9.05 0.30 -8.83
C ARG A 30 -8.29 -0.29 -10.03
N ARG A 31 -7.35 0.45 -10.60
CA ARG A 31 -6.51 -0.05 -11.70
C ARG A 31 -5.56 -1.15 -11.23
N THR A 32 -4.98 -1.01 -10.04
CA THR A 32 -4.17 -2.06 -9.40
C THR A 32 -4.99 -3.34 -9.16
N THR A 33 -6.23 -3.20 -8.69
CA THR A 33 -7.17 -4.32 -8.55
C THR A 33 -7.35 -5.06 -9.88
N ALA A 34 -7.69 -4.34 -10.95
CA ALA A 34 -7.87 -4.94 -12.27
C ALA A 34 -6.60 -5.63 -12.81
N GLN A 35 -5.42 -5.09 -12.51
CA GLN A 35 -4.13 -5.71 -12.87
C GLN A 35 -3.92 -7.05 -12.14
N LEU A 36 -4.19 -7.09 -10.84
CA LEU A 36 -4.06 -8.30 -10.03
C LEU A 36 -5.09 -9.36 -10.46
N GLU A 37 -6.33 -8.96 -10.76
CA GLU A 37 -7.36 -9.87 -11.30
C GLU A 37 -6.92 -10.46 -12.64
N SER A 38 -6.35 -9.65 -13.54
CA SER A 38 -5.79 -10.11 -14.82
C SER A 38 -4.61 -11.07 -14.63
N ALA A 39 -3.90 -10.97 -13.50
CA ALA A 39 -2.83 -11.90 -13.11
C ALA A 39 -3.34 -13.15 -12.35
N GLY A 40 -4.65 -13.35 -12.27
CA GLY A 40 -5.29 -14.55 -11.71
C GLY A 40 -5.53 -14.50 -10.20
N TYR A 41 -5.45 -13.31 -9.56
CA TYR A 41 -5.82 -13.16 -8.16
C TYR A 41 -7.32 -12.86 -8.01
N ARG A 42 -7.94 -13.43 -6.99
CA ARG A 42 -9.18 -12.89 -6.42
C ARG A 42 -8.81 -11.71 -5.53
N VAL A 43 -9.30 -10.52 -5.84
CA VAL A 43 -8.94 -9.31 -5.11
C VAL A 43 -10.01 -8.92 -4.08
N ASP A 44 -9.57 -8.65 -2.88
CA ASP A 44 -10.33 -8.01 -1.81
C ASP A 44 -9.89 -6.54 -1.75
N LEU A 45 -10.78 -5.60 -2.06
CA LEU A 45 -10.52 -4.16 -2.01
C LEU A 45 -10.99 -3.59 -0.67
N LEU A 46 -10.06 -3.08 0.13
CA LEU A 46 -10.30 -2.44 1.41
C LEU A 46 -10.08 -0.93 1.28
N ASP A 47 -11.15 -0.17 1.15
CA ASP A 47 -11.11 1.30 1.21
C ASP A 47 -11.35 1.74 2.67
N LEU A 48 -10.30 2.23 3.33
CA LEU A 48 -10.33 2.56 4.75
C LEU A 48 -11.27 3.72 5.08
N GLU A 49 -11.40 4.70 4.17
CA GLU A 49 -12.34 5.82 4.33
C GLU A 49 -13.78 5.35 4.18
N SER A 50 -14.07 4.58 3.13
CA SER A 50 -15.41 4.07 2.87
C SER A 50 -15.92 3.13 3.97
N GLU A 51 -15.02 2.42 4.65
CA GLU A 51 -15.35 1.55 5.79
C GLU A 51 -15.38 2.31 7.13
N GLY A 52 -15.14 3.62 7.13
CA GLY A 52 -15.15 4.46 8.33
C GLY A 52 -14.09 4.03 9.36
N PHE A 53 -12.91 3.61 8.88
CA PHE A 53 -11.85 3.17 9.78
C PHE A 53 -11.27 4.36 10.57
N ASP A 54 -11.38 4.31 11.91
CA ASP A 54 -10.74 5.30 12.79
C ASP A 54 -9.24 4.94 12.97
N PRO A 55 -8.31 5.77 12.50
CA PRO A 55 -6.88 5.48 12.63
C PRO A 55 -6.33 5.65 14.05
N ARG A 56 -7.10 6.23 14.96
CA ARG A 56 -6.64 6.48 16.34
C ARG A 56 -6.52 5.18 17.12
N MET A 57 -5.38 4.96 17.78
CA MET A 57 -5.22 3.84 18.70
C MET A 57 -6.25 3.94 19.83
N THR A 58 -6.92 2.85 20.12
CA THR A 58 -7.88 2.76 21.22
C THR A 58 -7.32 1.91 22.36
N VAL A 59 -7.89 2.04 23.57
CA VAL A 59 -7.50 1.19 24.70
C VAL A 59 -7.79 -0.29 24.40
N ALA A 60 -8.87 -0.58 23.65
CA ALA A 60 -9.20 -1.94 23.24
C ALA A 60 -8.11 -2.55 22.33
N ASP A 61 -7.50 -1.75 21.46
CA ASP A 61 -6.51 -2.20 20.48
C ASP A 61 -5.05 -1.92 20.89
N GLN A 62 -4.84 -1.37 22.10
CA GLN A 62 -3.48 -1.19 22.62
C GLN A 62 -2.82 -2.57 22.81
N PRO A 63 -1.54 -2.76 22.38
CA PRO A 63 -0.79 -3.98 22.61
C PRO A 63 -0.74 -4.38 24.10
N ASP A 64 -0.85 -5.67 24.37
CA ASP A 64 -0.57 -6.24 25.68
C ASP A 64 0.65 -7.16 25.57
N TRP A 65 1.79 -6.70 26.03
CA TRP A 65 3.07 -7.41 25.93
C TRP A 65 3.11 -8.70 26.77
N GLY A 66 2.20 -8.83 27.72
CA GLY A 66 2.02 -10.03 28.55
C GLY A 66 1.11 -11.08 27.92
N ASN A 67 0.29 -10.69 26.94
CA ASN A 67 -0.73 -11.56 26.35
C ASN A 67 -0.70 -11.51 24.80
N ARG A 68 -0.04 -12.48 24.18
CA ARG A 68 0.00 -12.63 22.71
C ARG A 68 -1.34 -12.97 22.08
N ASP A 69 -2.24 -13.48 22.84
CA ASP A 69 -3.57 -13.94 22.40
C ASP A 69 -4.66 -12.97 22.85
N LYS A 70 -4.26 -11.70 23.13
CA LYS A 70 -5.21 -10.64 23.43
C LYS A 70 -6.25 -10.52 22.33
N GLU A 71 -7.51 -10.47 22.72
CA GLU A 71 -8.62 -10.13 21.84
C GLU A 71 -8.63 -8.61 21.60
N TYR A 72 -8.55 -8.23 20.34
CA TYR A 72 -8.66 -6.84 19.86
C TYR A 72 -10.11 -6.52 19.51
N SER A 73 -10.40 -5.28 19.10
CA SER A 73 -11.76 -4.91 18.68
C SER A 73 -12.22 -5.73 17.46
N GLU A 74 -13.54 -5.90 17.30
CA GLU A 74 -14.11 -6.66 16.18
C GLU A 74 -13.70 -6.07 14.81
N GLN A 75 -13.62 -4.73 14.70
CA GLN A 75 -13.14 -4.08 13.48
C GLN A 75 -11.69 -4.51 13.15
N VAL A 76 -10.81 -4.51 14.15
CA VAL A 76 -9.42 -4.94 13.97
C VAL A 76 -9.35 -6.41 13.60
N HIS A 77 -10.10 -7.28 14.27
CA HIS A 77 -10.16 -8.70 13.92
C HIS A 77 -10.71 -8.94 12.50
N ALA A 78 -11.72 -8.18 12.07
CA ALA A 78 -12.23 -8.27 10.71
C ALA A 78 -11.13 -7.96 9.66
N HIS A 79 -10.36 -6.89 9.89
CA HIS A 79 -9.25 -6.53 9.01
C HIS A 79 -8.09 -7.54 9.09
N MET A 80 -7.77 -8.07 10.28
CA MET A 80 -6.77 -9.14 10.44
C MET A 80 -7.14 -10.39 9.61
N ARG A 81 -8.42 -10.79 9.58
CA ARG A 81 -8.89 -11.92 8.77
C ARG A 81 -8.66 -11.68 7.27
N ARG A 82 -8.90 -10.46 6.77
CA ARG A 82 -8.64 -10.08 5.36
C ARG A 82 -7.17 -10.15 5.02
N VAL A 83 -6.30 -9.62 5.89
CA VAL A 83 -4.84 -9.71 5.71
C VAL A 83 -4.37 -11.17 5.72
N LEU A 84 -4.92 -12.01 6.61
CA LEU A 84 -4.57 -13.44 6.67
C LEU A 84 -4.96 -14.19 5.41
N ALA A 85 -6.12 -13.89 4.83
CA ALA A 85 -6.62 -14.55 3.63
C ALA A 85 -5.80 -14.23 2.38
N ALA A 86 -5.07 -13.11 2.36
CA ALA A 86 -4.30 -12.65 1.22
C ALA A 86 -2.88 -13.25 1.20
N GLU A 87 -2.39 -13.65 0.02
CA GLU A 87 -0.99 -13.98 -0.26
C GLU A 87 -0.18 -12.70 -0.53
N VAL A 88 -0.84 -11.74 -1.18
CA VAL A 88 -0.28 -10.45 -1.57
C VAL A 88 -1.09 -9.35 -0.91
N VAL A 89 -0.41 -8.39 -0.31
CA VAL A 89 -1.01 -7.14 0.20
C VAL A 89 -0.44 -5.98 -0.61
N VAL A 90 -1.33 -5.12 -1.10
CA VAL A 90 -0.93 -3.87 -1.78
C VAL A 90 -1.55 -2.70 -1.04
N ALA A 91 -0.76 -1.74 -0.59
CA ALA A 91 -1.25 -0.48 -0.05
C ALA A 91 -1.10 0.64 -1.08
N VAL A 92 -2.17 1.38 -1.34
CA VAL A 92 -2.18 2.53 -2.27
C VAL A 92 -2.51 3.78 -1.48
N PHE A 93 -1.61 4.76 -1.48
CA PHE A 93 -1.70 5.91 -0.57
C PHE A 93 -0.98 7.15 -1.11
N PRO A 94 -1.42 8.38 -0.74
CA PRO A 94 -0.65 9.58 -0.98
C PRO A 94 0.55 9.65 -0.02
N VAL A 95 1.70 10.08 -0.52
CA VAL A 95 2.88 10.30 0.33
C VAL A 95 2.77 11.65 1.00
N TYR A 96 2.61 11.66 2.32
CA TYR A 96 2.61 12.86 3.13
C TYR A 96 3.85 12.93 4.00
N TRP A 97 4.61 14.04 3.90
CA TRP A 97 5.82 14.24 4.68
C TRP A 97 6.81 13.06 4.58
N GLN A 98 7.02 12.59 3.36
CA GLN A 98 7.89 11.45 3.04
C GLN A 98 7.46 10.14 3.74
N GLY A 99 6.19 9.98 4.07
CA GLY A 99 5.68 8.83 4.81
C GLY A 99 4.24 8.48 4.49
N LEU A 100 3.70 7.60 5.32
CA LEU A 100 2.32 7.15 5.22
C LEU A 100 1.34 8.23 5.71
N PRO A 101 0.16 8.37 5.08
CA PRO A 101 -0.91 9.19 5.65
C PRO A 101 -1.40 8.61 6.99
N ALA A 102 -1.90 9.46 7.87
CA ALA A 102 -2.36 9.06 9.20
C ALA A 102 -3.35 7.89 9.17
N LEU A 103 -4.24 7.86 8.17
CA LEU A 103 -5.22 6.80 7.98
C LEU A 103 -4.55 5.42 7.79
N LEU A 104 -3.56 5.32 6.90
CA LEU A 104 -2.84 4.07 6.67
C LEU A 104 -1.92 3.71 7.83
N LYS A 105 -1.22 4.71 8.40
CA LYS A 105 -0.35 4.48 9.56
C LYS A 105 -1.15 3.94 10.75
N GLY A 106 -2.30 4.55 11.05
CA GLY A 106 -3.16 4.09 12.14
C GLY A 106 -3.79 2.71 11.86
N TRP A 107 -4.06 2.38 10.58
CA TRP A 107 -4.48 1.04 10.21
C TRP A 107 -3.38 0.01 10.51
N ILE A 108 -2.14 0.29 10.13
CA ILE A 108 -0.99 -0.57 10.46
C ILE A 108 -0.84 -0.69 11.97
N ASP A 109 -0.86 0.42 12.70
CA ASP A 109 -0.66 0.43 14.16
C ASP A 109 -1.71 -0.39 14.91
N ARG A 110 -2.97 -0.36 14.46
CA ARG A 110 -4.07 -1.08 15.09
C ARG A 110 -4.20 -2.53 14.63
N VAL A 111 -4.03 -2.79 13.32
CA VAL A 111 -4.28 -4.11 12.72
C VAL A 111 -3.02 -4.99 12.75
N TRP A 112 -1.83 -4.42 12.48
CA TRP A 112 -0.59 -5.19 12.52
C TRP A 112 -0.01 -5.24 13.93
N ASN A 113 -0.81 -5.71 14.85
CA ASN A 113 -0.58 -5.59 16.28
C ASN A 113 0.19 -6.80 16.86
N TYR A 114 0.55 -6.70 18.17
CA TYR A 114 1.26 -7.74 18.91
C TYR A 114 0.48 -9.06 18.94
N GLY A 115 1.19 -10.17 18.78
CA GLY A 115 0.57 -11.49 18.66
C GLY A 115 0.00 -11.81 17.27
N PHE A 116 -0.16 -10.81 16.39
CA PHE A 116 -0.59 -10.97 15.02
C PHE A 116 0.56 -10.75 14.04
N ALA A 117 1.00 -9.52 13.85
CA ALA A 117 2.05 -9.18 12.88
C ALA A 117 3.48 -9.37 13.47
N TYR A 118 3.62 -9.35 14.77
CA TYR A 118 4.89 -9.52 15.47
C TYR A 118 4.68 -10.11 16.88
N GLY A 119 5.76 -10.39 17.63
CA GLY A 119 5.69 -10.92 18.99
C GLY A 119 5.55 -12.45 19.06
N ARG A 120 5.60 -13.16 17.94
CA ARG A 120 5.66 -14.62 17.83
C ARG A 120 6.97 -15.03 17.15
N SER A 121 7.44 -16.25 17.43
CA SER A 121 8.63 -16.81 16.75
C SER A 121 8.48 -16.86 15.23
N LYS A 122 7.23 -17.05 14.75
CA LYS A 122 6.83 -16.89 13.35
C LYS A 122 5.63 -15.95 13.30
N PRO A 123 5.78 -14.72 12.81
CA PRO A 123 4.65 -13.81 12.61
C PRO A 123 3.57 -14.42 11.70
N ARG A 124 2.29 -14.06 11.91
CA ARG A 124 1.19 -14.58 11.07
C ARG A 124 1.23 -14.05 9.64
N LEU A 125 1.99 -12.97 9.41
CA LEU A 125 2.20 -12.39 8.07
C LEU A 125 3.39 -13.04 7.34
N ALA A 126 4.13 -13.93 7.99
CA ALA A 126 5.28 -14.61 7.40
C ALA A 126 4.88 -15.39 6.14
N GLY A 127 5.67 -15.22 5.09
CA GLY A 127 5.44 -15.85 3.80
C GLY A 127 4.58 -15.04 2.83
N LYS A 128 3.97 -13.95 3.27
CA LYS A 128 3.23 -13.03 2.41
C LYS A 128 4.15 -12.05 1.70
N ARG A 129 3.60 -11.35 0.69
CA ARG A 129 4.33 -10.35 -0.10
C ARG A 129 3.64 -9.00 0.02
N MET A 130 4.40 -7.90 -0.02
CA MET A 130 3.88 -6.56 0.18
C MET A 130 4.34 -5.60 -0.92
N LEU A 131 3.40 -4.90 -1.54
CA LEU A 131 3.67 -3.78 -2.45
C LEU A 131 3.12 -2.48 -1.86
N TRP A 132 3.97 -1.47 -1.76
CA TRP A 132 3.61 -0.12 -1.34
C TRP A 132 3.57 0.78 -2.56
N LEU A 133 2.39 1.26 -2.96
CA LEU A 133 2.22 2.22 -4.06
C LEU A 133 1.95 3.60 -3.47
N GLY A 134 2.99 4.42 -3.41
CA GLY A 134 2.93 5.78 -2.89
C GLY A 134 2.80 6.81 -4.00
N LEU A 135 1.78 7.67 -3.95
CA LEU A 135 1.58 8.78 -4.89
C LEU A 135 2.18 10.05 -4.30
N ALA A 136 3.15 10.65 -4.99
CA ALA A 136 3.87 11.86 -4.55
C ALA A 136 3.51 13.07 -5.39
N GLY A 137 3.34 14.23 -4.75
CA GLY A 137 3.03 15.48 -5.44
C GLY A 137 4.22 16.10 -6.18
N ALA A 138 5.45 15.80 -5.75
CA ALA A 138 6.65 16.27 -6.45
C ALA A 138 6.71 15.73 -7.88
N THR A 139 7.30 16.51 -8.80
CA THR A 139 7.44 16.11 -10.19
C THR A 139 8.55 15.06 -10.37
N SER A 140 8.47 14.27 -11.41
CA SER A 140 9.40 13.16 -11.66
C SER A 140 10.84 13.60 -11.93
N ASP A 141 11.04 14.87 -12.30
CA ASP A 141 12.36 15.50 -12.51
C ASP A 141 12.91 16.17 -11.24
N ASP A 142 12.14 16.21 -10.14
CA ASP A 142 12.61 16.80 -8.87
C ASP A 142 13.59 15.85 -8.17
N PRO A 143 14.81 16.32 -7.83
CA PRO A 143 15.81 15.51 -7.12
C PRO A 143 15.34 14.91 -5.79
N ILE A 144 14.27 15.45 -5.17
CA ILE A 144 13.71 14.93 -3.92
C ILE A 144 13.14 13.52 -4.09
N ILE A 145 12.73 13.13 -5.30
CA ILE A 145 12.10 11.82 -5.58
C ILE A 145 13.02 10.67 -5.22
N GLU A 146 14.30 10.73 -5.55
CA GLU A 146 15.26 9.67 -5.17
C GLU A 146 15.43 9.57 -3.66
N GLY A 147 15.47 10.71 -2.96
CA GLY A 147 15.53 10.75 -1.50
C GLY A 147 14.28 10.16 -0.86
N MET A 148 13.11 10.53 -1.37
CA MET A 148 11.81 10.04 -0.92
C MET A 148 11.68 8.51 -1.13
N GLN A 149 12.10 8.01 -2.31
CA GLN A 149 12.13 6.57 -2.60
C GLN A 149 12.95 5.81 -1.55
N ARG A 150 14.19 6.26 -1.26
CA ARG A 150 15.06 5.62 -0.26
C ARG A 150 14.47 5.65 1.15
N VAL A 151 13.87 6.78 1.55
CA VAL A 151 13.21 6.90 2.87
C VAL A 151 12.06 5.90 3.00
N LEU A 152 11.21 5.83 1.97
CA LEU A 152 10.08 4.89 1.97
C LEU A 152 10.57 3.42 1.95
N GLU A 153 11.57 3.10 1.14
CA GLU A 153 12.14 1.73 1.11
C GLU A 153 12.67 1.32 2.48
N THR A 154 13.46 2.17 3.12
CA THR A 154 14.00 1.89 4.46
C THR A 154 12.87 1.75 5.50
N ALA A 155 11.92 2.67 5.52
CA ALA A 155 10.85 2.63 6.53
C ALA A 155 9.87 1.47 6.31
N LEU A 156 9.48 1.21 5.06
CA LEU A 156 8.40 0.28 4.74
C LEU A 156 8.88 -1.14 4.47
N ASN A 157 9.96 -1.31 3.70
CA ASN A 157 10.49 -2.63 3.41
C ASN A 157 11.32 -3.18 4.58
N GLU A 158 12.33 -2.43 5.01
CA GLU A 158 13.27 -2.88 6.07
C GLU A 158 12.66 -2.72 7.46
N GLY A 159 11.96 -1.60 7.72
CA GLY A 159 11.34 -1.31 9.01
C GLY A 159 10.09 -2.13 9.27
N ILE A 160 9.09 -2.09 8.38
CA ILE A 160 7.78 -2.67 8.64
C ILE A 160 7.65 -4.09 8.06
N ALA A 161 7.84 -4.24 6.74
CA ALA A 161 7.56 -5.53 6.10
C ALA A 161 8.52 -6.63 6.57
N TYR A 162 9.81 -6.36 6.61
CA TYR A 162 10.80 -7.31 7.12
C TYR A 162 10.51 -7.72 8.57
N TYR A 163 10.24 -6.75 9.44
CA TYR A 163 9.93 -7.01 10.84
C TYR A 163 8.67 -7.87 11.03
N CYS A 164 7.68 -7.73 10.16
CA CYS A 164 6.47 -8.54 10.16
C CYS A 164 6.62 -9.89 9.42
N GLY A 165 7.80 -10.18 8.85
CA GLY A 165 8.12 -11.47 8.24
C GLY A 165 7.63 -11.64 6.81
N PHE A 166 7.32 -10.56 6.08
CA PHE A 166 7.04 -10.64 4.65
C PHE A 166 8.27 -11.17 3.91
N THR A 167 8.08 -12.11 2.99
CA THR A 167 9.18 -12.70 2.21
C THR A 167 9.72 -11.80 1.13
N TYR A 168 8.88 -10.89 0.64
CA TYR A 168 9.27 -9.88 -0.33
C TYR A 168 8.44 -8.61 -0.13
N SER A 169 9.08 -7.47 -0.24
CA SER A 169 8.43 -6.17 -0.20
C SER A 169 9.07 -5.22 -1.20
N ALA A 170 8.26 -4.39 -1.84
CA ALA A 170 8.71 -3.37 -2.78
C ALA A 170 7.94 -2.06 -2.61
N VAL A 171 8.59 -0.94 -2.90
CA VAL A 171 7.96 0.39 -2.98
C VAL A 171 7.94 0.83 -4.44
N GLY A 172 6.73 1.15 -4.92
CA GLY A 172 6.51 1.87 -6.17
C GLY A 172 6.13 3.31 -5.86
N LEU A 173 7.04 4.25 -6.08
CA LEU A 173 6.76 5.68 -5.95
C LEU A 173 6.27 6.24 -7.28
N LEU A 174 5.11 6.89 -7.25
CA LEU A 174 4.43 7.46 -8.41
C LEU A 174 4.43 9.01 -8.27
N PRO A 175 5.40 9.73 -8.83
CA PRO A 175 5.46 11.19 -8.81
C PRO A 175 4.40 11.83 -9.73
N ASP A 176 4.32 13.15 -9.75
CA ASP A 176 3.40 13.97 -10.54
C ASP A 176 1.92 13.82 -10.13
N ALA A 177 1.63 13.54 -8.86
CA ALA A 177 0.25 13.27 -8.40
C ALA A 177 -0.60 14.52 -8.17
N GLU A 178 -0.02 15.71 -8.15
CA GLU A 178 -0.74 16.96 -7.90
C GLU A 178 -1.45 17.49 -9.14
N GLU A 179 -2.60 18.18 -8.93
CA GLU A 179 -3.31 18.89 -10.01
C GLU A 179 -2.53 20.09 -10.55
N ARG A 180 -1.63 20.64 -9.73
CA ARG A 180 -0.71 21.71 -10.09
C ARG A 180 0.69 21.22 -9.83
N PRO A 181 1.50 21.02 -10.87
CA PRO A 181 2.88 20.59 -10.69
C PRO A 181 3.63 21.55 -9.76
N GLN A 182 4.33 20.99 -8.79
CA GLN A 182 5.12 21.74 -7.83
C GLN A 182 6.58 21.31 -7.93
N ARG A 183 7.48 22.28 -8.00
CA ARG A 183 8.92 22.03 -8.00
C ARG A 183 9.66 23.15 -7.28
N LEU A 184 10.86 22.87 -6.82
CA LEU A 184 11.74 23.91 -6.30
C LEU A 184 12.66 24.44 -7.42
N ASP A 185 12.88 25.77 -7.43
CA ASP A 185 13.94 26.35 -8.27
C ASP A 185 15.33 26.14 -7.63
N ALA A 186 16.37 26.54 -8.35
CA ALA A 186 17.75 26.41 -7.88
C ALA A 186 18.06 27.20 -6.60
N ALA A 187 17.21 28.17 -6.22
CA ALA A 187 17.32 28.95 -5.01
C ALA A 187 16.44 28.37 -3.86
N GLY A 188 15.71 27.28 -4.10
CA GLY A 188 14.83 26.64 -3.13
C GLY A 188 13.44 27.27 -3.02
N ASN A 189 13.03 28.14 -3.96
CA ASN A 189 11.70 28.71 -3.97
C ASN A 189 10.71 27.74 -4.62
N LEU A 190 9.51 27.63 -4.04
CA LEU A 190 8.44 26.80 -4.61
C LEU A 190 7.86 27.45 -5.87
N LEU A 191 7.96 26.75 -6.96
CA LEU A 191 7.28 27.08 -8.22
C LEU A 191 6.04 26.22 -8.34
N VAL A 192 4.88 26.85 -8.52
CA VAL A 192 3.59 26.17 -8.71
C VAL A 192 3.14 26.43 -10.14
N GLY A 193 2.96 25.37 -10.92
CA GLY A 193 2.47 25.45 -12.30
C GLY A 193 0.96 25.72 -12.35
N ASP A 194 0.44 25.90 -13.56
CA ASP A 194 -0.99 26.01 -13.80
C ASP A 194 -1.72 24.70 -13.49
N ALA A 195 -3.01 24.78 -13.16
CA ALA A 195 -3.82 23.60 -12.98
C ALA A 195 -3.95 22.84 -14.32
N VAL A 196 -3.81 21.51 -14.26
CA VAL A 196 -3.94 20.65 -15.45
C VAL A 196 -5.34 20.75 -16.05
N THR A 197 -5.41 20.85 -17.37
CA THR A 197 -6.66 20.84 -18.13
C THR A 197 -7.30 19.45 -18.15
N GLY A 198 -8.54 19.36 -18.69
CA GLY A 198 -9.20 18.06 -18.82
C GLY A 198 -8.40 17.03 -19.61
N ALA A 199 -7.82 17.43 -20.78
CA ALA A 199 -7.01 16.58 -21.63
C ALA A 199 -5.68 16.20 -20.96
N GLU A 200 -5.02 17.13 -20.28
CA GLU A 200 -3.79 16.88 -19.52
C GLU A 200 -4.06 15.94 -18.34
N ARG A 201 -5.22 16.05 -17.68
CA ARG A 201 -5.64 15.16 -16.61
C ARG A 201 -5.87 13.73 -17.11
N GLU A 202 -6.49 13.56 -18.26
CA GLU A 202 -6.66 12.24 -18.88
C GLU A 202 -5.27 11.61 -19.19
N ALA A 203 -4.35 12.40 -19.73
CA ALA A 203 -2.99 11.95 -19.98
C ALA A 203 -2.24 11.60 -18.69
N GLN A 204 -2.42 12.40 -17.63
CA GLN A 204 -1.88 12.13 -16.29
C GLN A 204 -2.40 10.80 -15.75
N TYR A 205 -3.70 10.55 -15.80
CA TYR A 205 -4.28 9.28 -15.35
C TYR A 205 -3.78 8.10 -16.16
N ALA A 206 -3.66 8.21 -17.48
CA ALA A 206 -3.10 7.16 -18.31
C ALA A 206 -1.64 6.84 -17.95
N GLU A 207 -0.84 7.84 -17.65
CA GLU A 207 0.53 7.66 -17.21
C GLU A 207 0.61 7.02 -15.82
N PHE A 208 -0.25 7.40 -14.87
CA PHE A 208 -0.37 6.72 -13.58
C PHE A 208 -0.77 5.26 -13.72
N ASP A 209 -1.74 4.97 -14.59
CA ASP A 209 -2.14 3.59 -14.90
C ASP A 209 -0.97 2.76 -15.42
N ARG A 210 -0.16 3.34 -16.32
CA ARG A 210 1.03 2.68 -16.86
C ARG A 210 2.07 2.40 -15.78
N ARG A 211 2.43 3.41 -14.98
CA ARG A 211 3.42 3.29 -13.89
C ARG A 211 2.98 2.33 -12.79
N ALA A 212 1.70 2.37 -12.42
CA ALA A 212 1.13 1.44 -11.45
C ALA A 212 1.18 0.00 -11.98
N ALA A 213 0.81 -0.20 -13.26
CA ALA A 213 0.90 -1.50 -13.93
C ALA A 213 2.33 -2.05 -13.95
N GLU A 214 3.31 -1.22 -14.28
CA GLU A 214 4.73 -1.60 -14.29
C GLU A 214 5.20 -1.99 -12.88
N SER A 215 4.79 -1.24 -11.85
CA SER A 215 5.12 -1.56 -10.46
C SER A 215 4.55 -2.90 -10.03
N VAL A 216 3.29 -3.17 -10.37
CA VAL A 216 2.64 -4.47 -10.10
C VAL A 216 3.32 -5.60 -10.87
N GLN A 217 3.61 -5.41 -12.15
CA GLN A 217 4.28 -6.43 -12.98
C GLN A 217 5.68 -6.76 -12.46
N LYS A 218 6.49 -5.75 -12.13
CA LYS A 218 7.81 -5.96 -11.51
C LYS A 218 7.72 -6.71 -10.20
N PHE A 219 6.76 -6.32 -9.36
CA PHE A 219 6.52 -6.97 -8.09
C PHE A 219 6.12 -8.45 -8.26
N LEU A 220 5.22 -8.76 -9.18
CA LEU A 220 4.79 -10.13 -9.44
C LEU A 220 5.91 -10.97 -10.07
N ALA A 221 6.69 -10.40 -11.00
CA ALA A 221 7.82 -11.09 -11.65
C ALA A 221 8.94 -11.48 -10.67
N ALA A 222 9.17 -10.71 -9.60
CA ALA A 222 10.15 -11.04 -8.57
C ALA A 222 9.84 -12.35 -7.81
N GLU A 223 8.62 -12.89 -7.92
CA GLU A 223 8.24 -14.20 -7.37
C GLU A 223 8.91 -15.35 -8.11
N ALA A 224 9.08 -15.22 -9.43
CA ALA A 224 9.64 -16.28 -10.27
C ALA A 224 11.15 -16.52 -10.06
N VAL A 225 11.84 -15.59 -9.40
CA VAL A 225 13.29 -15.65 -9.17
C VAL A 225 13.62 -16.23 -7.78
N ALA A 226 12.67 -16.22 -6.85
CA ALA A 226 12.87 -16.63 -5.45
C ALA A 226 12.37 -18.06 -5.14
N ALA A 227 11.78 -18.73 -6.10
CA ALA A 227 11.30 -20.12 -6.02
C ALA A 227 12.27 -21.09 -6.69
#